data_37f7c7086a8147c18c95b795609764f9
#
_entry.id   37f7c7086a8147c18c95b795609764f9
#
_cell.length_a   1.000
_cell.length_b   1.000
_cell.length_c   1.000
_cell.angle_alpha   90.00
_cell.angle_beta   90.00
_cell.angle_gamma   90.00
#
_symmetry.space_group_name_H-M   'P 1'
#
loop_
_entity.id
_entity.type
_entity.pdbx_description
1 polymer ?
#
loop_
_entity_poly.entity_id
_entity_poly.type
_entity_poly.pdbx_seq_one_letter_code
_entity_poly.pdbx_strand_id
1 'polypeptide(L)'
;MSKRKPSDWPALENIARLPQAVMDNHTHLPISPTEGPGAAAASGPLSAAQLVERAQAVGVDRMITSACELPAFAPSLELARQLPGVKVALAIHPNEAVLHAGVSEVGPDGLQPRFEAHHGAYDLDAALAQVERACRENPETVVAVGETGMDLFRTGPRGGVAQRESFRAHIALAKELGLPLQIHDRQAHRECI
;
A
#
# COMPACT_ATOMS: atom_id res chain seq x y z
N MET A 1 -21.63 10.60 -9.03
CA MET A 1 -20.52 11.54 -9.29
C MET A 1 -19.82 11.13 -10.57
N SER A 2 -19.73 12.02 -11.56
CA SER A 2 -18.98 11.75 -12.80
C SER A 2 -17.50 11.61 -12.45
N LYS A 3 -16.89 10.47 -12.83
CA LYS A 3 -15.42 10.30 -12.68
C LYS A 3 -14.75 11.30 -13.64
N ARG A 4 -13.94 12.23 -13.13
CA ARG A 4 -13.10 13.10 -13.97
C ARG A 4 -12.24 12.21 -14.87
N LYS A 5 -12.18 12.55 -16.16
CA LYS A 5 -11.26 11.87 -17.07
C LYS A 5 -9.84 12.38 -16.82
N PRO A 6 -8.78 11.61 -17.09
CA PRO A 6 -7.40 12.07 -16.98
C PRO A 6 -7.12 13.36 -17.76
N SER A 7 -7.82 13.58 -18.87
CA SER A 7 -7.77 14.83 -19.66
C SER A 7 -8.31 16.06 -18.96
N ASP A 8 -9.05 15.88 -17.85
CA ASP A 8 -9.65 16.99 -17.08
C ASP A 8 -8.73 17.46 -15.94
N TRP A 9 -7.57 16.85 -15.77
CA TRP A 9 -6.58 17.24 -14.78
C TRP A 9 -5.74 18.40 -15.33
N PRO A 10 -5.41 19.40 -14.48
CA PRO A 10 -4.55 20.49 -14.91
C PRO A 10 -3.18 19.95 -15.30
N ALA A 11 -2.58 20.54 -16.32
CA ALA A 11 -1.20 20.27 -16.65
C ALA A 11 -0.30 20.69 -15.47
N LEU A 12 0.82 19.99 -15.26
CA LEU A 12 1.69 20.19 -14.10
C LEU A 12 2.16 21.65 -13.95
N GLU A 13 2.45 22.31 -15.05
CA GLU A 13 2.87 23.71 -15.10
C GLU A 13 1.79 24.70 -14.61
N ASN A 14 0.53 24.24 -14.54
CA ASN A 14 -0.60 25.01 -14.03
C ASN A 14 -0.90 24.71 -12.55
N ILE A 15 -0.12 23.85 -11.90
CA ILE A 15 -0.25 23.55 -10.49
C ILE A 15 0.70 24.44 -9.70
N ALA A 16 0.14 25.30 -8.86
CA ALA A 16 0.93 26.17 -8.00
C ALA A 16 1.75 25.31 -7.01
N ARG A 17 3.02 25.66 -6.85
CA ARG A 17 3.86 25.04 -5.82
C ARG A 17 3.30 25.36 -4.43
N LEU A 18 3.33 24.37 -3.56
CA LEU A 18 2.96 24.54 -2.16
C LEU A 18 3.90 25.56 -1.47
N PRO A 19 3.39 26.40 -0.57
CA PRO A 19 4.19 27.42 0.11
C PRO A 19 5.26 26.85 1.03
N GLN A 20 5.07 25.61 1.48
CA GLN A 20 6.00 24.86 2.29
C GLN A 20 6.09 23.42 1.76
N ALA A 21 7.25 22.80 1.93
CA ALA A 21 7.43 21.40 1.61
C ALA A 21 6.58 20.51 2.53
N VAL A 22 5.94 19.52 1.95
CA VAL A 22 5.10 18.54 2.66
C VAL A 22 5.53 17.12 2.36
N MET A 23 5.08 16.20 3.21
CA MET A 23 5.23 14.77 2.99
C MET A 23 3.89 14.17 2.56
N ASP A 24 3.91 13.36 1.52
CA ASP A 24 2.84 12.41 1.24
C ASP A 24 3.09 11.15 2.06
N ASN A 25 2.29 10.94 3.10
CA ASN A 25 2.49 9.83 4.04
C ASN A 25 1.85 8.52 3.57
N HIS A 26 1.14 8.51 2.44
CA HIS A 26 0.51 7.31 1.90
C HIS A 26 0.33 7.40 0.39
N THR A 27 1.15 6.69 -0.34
CA THR A 27 1.04 6.55 -1.78
C THR A 27 1.36 5.12 -2.24
N HIS A 28 1.02 4.80 -3.49
CA HIS A 28 1.37 3.55 -4.15
C HIS A 28 2.13 3.89 -5.43
N LEU A 29 3.45 3.99 -5.32
CA LEU A 29 4.30 4.19 -6.49
C LEU A 29 4.34 2.91 -7.33
N PRO A 30 4.27 3.01 -8.68
CA PRO A 30 4.32 1.84 -9.54
C PRO A 30 5.67 1.14 -9.43
N ILE A 31 5.64 -0.17 -9.19
CA ILE A 31 6.82 -1.05 -9.16
C ILE A 31 7.03 -1.81 -10.45
N SER A 32 6.08 -1.72 -11.37
CA SER A 32 6.12 -2.32 -12.70
C SER A 32 6.10 -1.22 -13.78
N PRO A 33 6.85 -1.35 -14.88
CA PRO A 33 6.85 -0.39 -15.98
C PRO A 33 5.53 -0.36 -16.77
N THR A 34 4.64 -1.32 -16.55
CA THR A 34 3.33 -1.39 -17.21
C THR A 34 2.18 -0.84 -16.34
N GLU A 35 2.46 -0.52 -15.09
CA GLU A 35 1.50 0.00 -14.12
C GLU A 35 1.73 1.49 -13.87
N GLY A 36 0.70 2.16 -13.41
CA GLY A 36 0.77 3.55 -13.01
C GLY A 36 -0.19 4.48 -13.76
N PRO A 37 -0.28 5.73 -13.32
CA PRO A 37 -1.09 6.74 -13.98
C PRO A 37 -0.68 6.95 -15.44
N GLY A 38 -1.66 7.03 -16.32
CA GLY A 38 -1.41 7.21 -17.75
C GLY A 38 -1.21 5.92 -18.55
N ALA A 39 -1.41 4.73 -17.96
CA ALA A 39 -1.26 3.44 -18.65
C ALA A 39 -2.09 3.35 -19.96
N ALA A 40 -3.23 4.04 -20.03
CA ALA A 40 -4.09 4.11 -21.21
C ALA A 40 -3.73 5.27 -22.17
N ALA A 41 -2.75 6.11 -21.84
CA ALA A 41 -2.31 7.20 -22.70
C ALA A 41 -1.33 6.72 -23.76
N ALA A 42 -1.26 7.42 -24.91
CA ALA A 42 -0.32 7.10 -25.97
C ALA A 42 1.17 7.17 -25.54
N SER A 43 1.47 7.96 -24.49
CA SER A 43 2.80 8.10 -23.90
C SER A 43 3.15 6.96 -22.92
N GLY A 44 2.21 6.06 -22.65
CA GLY A 44 2.35 5.02 -21.63
C GLY A 44 2.23 5.52 -20.18
N PRO A 45 2.38 4.61 -19.19
CA PRO A 45 2.30 4.97 -17.79
C PRO A 45 3.52 5.79 -17.35
N LEU A 46 3.31 6.69 -16.38
CA LEU A 46 4.41 7.39 -15.73
C LEU A 46 5.17 6.42 -14.81
N SER A 47 6.49 6.45 -14.89
CA SER A 47 7.34 5.73 -13.95
C SER A 47 7.29 6.34 -12.55
N ALA A 48 7.68 5.57 -11.54
CA ALA A 48 7.81 6.08 -10.17
C ALA A 48 8.73 7.31 -10.09
N ALA A 49 9.86 7.29 -10.80
CA ALA A 49 10.79 8.44 -10.84
C ALA A 49 10.11 9.70 -11.40
N GLN A 50 9.34 9.56 -12.49
CA GLN A 50 8.61 10.71 -13.06
C GLN A 50 7.52 11.21 -12.11
N LEU A 51 6.84 10.33 -11.37
CA LEU A 51 5.84 10.73 -10.37
C LEU A 51 6.49 11.46 -9.19
N VAL A 52 7.62 10.98 -8.70
CA VAL A 52 8.40 11.63 -7.63
C VAL A 52 8.89 13.00 -8.08
N GLU A 53 9.48 13.11 -9.27
CA GLU A 53 9.92 14.38 -9.84
C GLU A 53 8.78 15.41 -9.93
N ARG A 54 7.62 14.98 -10.42
CA ARG A 54 6.43 15.84 -10.52
C ARG A 54 5.91 16.29 -9.16
N ALA A 55 5.90 15.40 -8.19
CA ALA A 55 5.49 15.70 -6.82
C ALA A 55 6.45 16.71 -6.16
N GLN A 56 7.77 16.54 -6.35
CA GLN A 56 8.79 17.45 -5.85
C GLN A 56 8.68 18.85 -6.50
N ALA A 57 8.35 18.92 -7.79
CA ALA A 57 8.15 20.17 -8.48
C ALA A 57 7.05 21.04 -7.87
N VAL A 58 6.02 20.43 -7.27
CA VAL A 58 4.91 21.12 -6.59
C VAL A 58 5.07 21.19 -5.07
N GLY A 59 6.18 20.74 -4.51
CA GLY A 59 6.49 20.89 -3.08
C GLY A 59 6.19 19.67 -2.21
N VAL A 60 5.90 18.50 -2.79
CA VAL A 60 5.87 17.22 -2.06
C VAL A 60 7.26 16.59 -2.16
N ASP A 61 8.08 16.77 -1.13
CA ASP A 61 9.51 16.41 -1.18
C ASP A 61 9.82 15.03 -0.56
N ARG A 62 8.88 14.48 0.21
CA ARG A 62 8.99 13.18 0.86
C ARG A 62 7.73 12.37 0.63
N MET A 63 7.89 11.05 0.46
CA MET A 63 6.79 10.13 0.21
C MET A 63 7.00 8.82 0.96
N ILE A 64 5.91 8.22 1.43
CA ILE A 64 5.90 6.85 1.92
C ILE A 64 5.06 6.03 0.95
N THR A 65 5.71 5.12 0.21
CA THR A 65 5.01 4.16 -0.65
C THR A 65 4.66 2.91 0.15
N SER A 66 3.41 2.46 0.05
CA SER A 66 2.91 1.30 0.77
C SER A 66 2.97 0.05 -0.10
N ALA A 67 3.72 -0.96 0.35
CA ALA A 67 3.74 -2.28 -0.24
C ALA A 67 2.85 -3.21 0.59
N CYS A 68 1.75 -3.66 -0.02
CA CYS A 68 0.61 -4.25 0.66
C CYS A 68 0.51 -5.76 0.50
N GLU A 69 1.45 -6.37 -0.25
CA GLU A 69 1.52 -7.80 -0.56
C GLU A 69 2.98 -8.26 -0.70
N LEU A 70 3.24 -9.53 -0.42
CA LEU A 70 4.62 -10.07 -0.39
C LEU A 70 5.42 -9.82 -1.67
N PRO A 71 4.86 -10.01 -2.89
CA PRO A 71 5.60 -9.76 -4.12
C PRO A 71 6.04 -8.31 -4.31
N ALA A 72 5.37 -7.36 -3.67
CA ALA A 72 5.67 -5.93 -3.78
C ALA A 72 6.81 -5.48 -2.85
N PHE A 73 7.20 -6.26 -1.85
CA PHE A 73 8.18 -5.82 -0.84
C PHE A 73 9.55 -5.52 -1.43
N ALA A 74 10.16 -6.50 -2.09
CA ALA A 74 11.50 -6.34 -2.65
C ALA A 74 11.57 -5.22 -3.70
N PRO A 75 10.65 -5.14 -4.68
CA PRO A 75 10.65 -4.02 -5.63
C PRO A 75 10.45 -2.65 -4.99
N SER A 76 9.58 -2.52 -3.98
CA SER A 76 9.35 -1.25 -3.30
C SER A 76 10.54 -0.80 -2.46
N LEU A 77 11.22 -1.73 -1.79
CA LEU A 77 12.47 -1.45 -1.07
C LEU A 77 13.57 -0.99 -2.02
N GLU A 78 13.72 -1.63 -3.16
CA GLU A 78 14.71 -1.24 -4.17
C GLU A 78 14.39 0.14 -4.76
N LEU A 79 13.11 0.39 -5.08
CA LEU A 79 12.64 1.69 -5.55
C LEU A 79 13.00 2.81 -4.56
N ALA A 80 12.75 2.59 -3.27
CA ALA A 80 13.04 3.60 -2.25
C ALA A 80 14.53 3.86 -2.06
N ARG A 81 15.39 2.86 -2.28
CA ARG A 81 16.86 3.07 -2.27
C ARG A 81 17.34 3.92 -3.45
N GLN A 82 16.65 3.83 -4.58
CA GLN A 82 17.02 4.56 -5.81
C GLN A 82 16.46 5.99 -5.86
N LEU A 83 15.34 6.26 -5.16
CA LEU A 83 14.64 7.54 -5.24
C LEU A 83 14.77 8.34 -3.93
N PRO A 84 15.59 9.40 -3.90
CA PRO A 84 15.73 10.25 -2.73
C PRO A 84 14.38 10.83 -2.28
N GLY A 85 14.12 10.79 -0.97
CA GLY A 85 12.86 11.27 -0.39
C GLY A 85 11.76 10.22 -0.34
N VAL A 86 11.95 9.02 -0.92
CA VAL A 86 11.00 7.91 -0.84
C VAL A 86 11.38 6.97 0.29
N LYS A 87 10.40 6.58 1.09
CA LYS A 87 10.46 5.55 2.13
C LYS A 87 9.33 4.55 1.91
N VAL A 88 9.35 3.45 2.67
CA VAL A 88 8.39 2.35 2.48
C VAL A 88 7.63 2.08 3.78
N ALA A 89 6.34 1.79 3.64
CA ALA A 89 5.56 1.08 4.63
C ALA A 89 5.31 -0.36 4.13
N LEU A 90 5.45 -1.34 5.00
CA LEU A 90 5.26 -2.76 4.69
C LEU A 90 4.18 -3.36 5.57
N ALA A 91 3.25 -4.07 4.97
CA ALA A 91 2.26 -4.89 5.68
C ALA A 91 1.60 -5.90 4.73
N ILE A 92 0.81 -6.80 5.30
CA ILE A 92 -0.20 -7.55 4.57
C ILE A 92 -1.50 -6.76 4.66
N HIS A 93 -1.99 -6.27 3.50
CA HIS A 93 -3.25 -5.56 3.38
C HIS A 93 -4.42 -6.44 3.88
N PRO A 94 -5.49 -5.89 4.48
CA PRO A 94 -6.59 -6.72 4.97
C PRO A 94 -7.18 -7.67 3.92
N ASN A 95 -7.23 -7.28 2.66
CA ASN A 95 -7.73 -8.17 1.60
C ASN A 95 -6.75 -9.31 1.30
N GLU A 96 -5.46 -9.08 1.37
CA GLU A 96 -4.41 -10.10 1.25
C GLU A 96 -4.42 -11.06 2.44
N ALA A 97 -4.66 -10.56 3.65
CA ALA A 97 -4.77 -11.39 4.85
C ALA A 97 -5.86 -12.45 4.74
N VAL A 98 -6.99 -12.13 4.10
CA VAL A 98 -8.07 -13.07 3.81
C VAL A 98 -7.60 -14.20 2.90
N LEU A 99 -6.82 -13.86 1.86
CA LEU A 99 -6.31 -14.80 0.88
C LEU A 99 -5.22 -15.70 1.49
N HIS A 100 -4.30 -15.14 2.26
CA HIS A 100 -3.28 -15.92 3.01
C HIS A 100 -3.91 -16.84 4.06
N ALA A 101 -5.05 -16.49 4.63
CA ALA A 101 -5.82 -17.37 5.50
C ALA A 101 -6.62 -18.45 4.75
N GLY A 102 -6.52 -18.53 3.42
CA GLY A 102 -7.23 -19.50 2.59
C GLY A 102 -8.76 -19.29 2.56
N VAL A 103 -9.24 -18.10 2.91
CA VAL A 103 -10.69 -17.82 2.95
C VAL A 103 -11.17 -17.36 1.59
N SER A 104 -12.10 -18.12 1.01
CA SER A 104 -12.81 -17.77 -0.22
C SER A 104 -14.24 -17.35 0.14
N GLU A 105 -14.45 -16.06 0.29
CA GLU A 105 -15.73 -15.48 0.71
C GLU A 105 -15.97 -14.18 -0.05
N VAL A 106 -17.16 -14.02 -0.59
CA VAL A 106 -17.58 -12.80 -1.32
C VAL A 106 -18.08 -11.77 -0.31
N GLY A 107 -17.56 -10.58 -0.38
CA GLY A 107 -18.00 -9.47 0.43
C GLY A 107 -19.20 -8.70 -0.16
N PRO A 108 -19.61 -7.62 0.51
CA PRO A 108 -20.67 -6.74 0.01
C PRO A 108 -20.42 -6.12 -1.37
N ASP A 109 -19.17 -6.05 -1.81
CA ASP A 109 -18.79 -5.56 -3.15
C ASP A 109 -19.16 -6.55 -4.29
N GLY A 110 -19.51 -7.80 -3.96
CA GLY A 110 -19.86 -8.84 -4.91
C GLY A 110 -18.70 -9.44 -5.70
N LEU A 111 -17.46 -9.05 -5.39
CA LEU A 111 -16.30 -9.54 -6.12
C LEU A 111 -15.77 -10.85 -5.54
N GLN A 112 -15.42 -11.78 -6.44
CA GLN A 112 -14.81 -13.05 -6.07
C GLN A 112 -13.37 -12.85 -5.60
N PRO A 113 -12.92 -13.52 -4.53
CA PRO A 113 -11.51 -13.59 -4.15
C PRO A 113 -10.66 -14.16 -5.29
N ARG A 114 -9.51 -13.56 -5.54
CA ARG A 114 -8.57 -14.03 -6.54
C ARG A 114 -7.27 -14.43 -5.88
N PHE A 115 -7.01 -15.73 -5.85
CA PHE A 115 -5.79 -16.28 -5.29
C PHE A 115 -4.64 -16.22 -6.32
N GLU A 116 -3.49 -15.76 -5.87
CA GLU A 116 -2.23 -15.78 -6.60
C GLU A 116 -1.29 -16.84 -6.00
N ALA A 117 -0.18 -17.13 -6.68
CA ALA A 117 0.73 -18.20 -6.27
C ALA A 117 1.32 -18.00 -4.85
N HIS A 118 1.58 -16.76 -4.45
CA HIS A 118 2.14 -16.44 -3.15
C HIS A 118 1.17 -16.74 -1.99
N HIS A 119 -0.14 -16.68 -2.20
CA HIS A 119 -1.13 -17.06 -1.17
C HIS A 119 -1.08 -18.55 -0.84
N GLY A 120 -0.77 -19.40 -1.84
CA GLY A 120 -0.58 -20.84 -1.63
C GLY A 120 0.79 -21.19 -1.05
N ALA A 121 1.79 -20.32 -1.23
CA ALA A 121 3.15 -20.53 -0.74
C ALA A 121 3.34 -20.09 0.72
N TYR A 122 2.55 -19.12 1.18
CA TYR A 122 2.62 -18.54 2.52
C TYR A 122 1.20 -18.48 3.11
N ASP A 123 0.97 -19.19 4.20
CA ASP A 123 -0.21 -18.94 5.04
C ASP A 123 -0.09 -17.58 5.76
N LEU A 124 -1.12 -17.18 6.51
CA LEU A 124 -1.13 -15.87 7.14
C LEU A 124 0.02 -15.67 8.13
N ASP A 125 0.34 -16.68 8.93
CA ASP A 125 1.43 -16.60 9.91
C ASP A 125 2.79 -16.48 9.22
N ALA A 126 3.01 -17.25 8.18
CA ALA A 126 4.23 -17.16 7.37
C ALA A 126 4.34 -15.82 6.63
N ALA A 127 3.23 -15.27 6.14
CA ALA A 127 3.21 -13.96 5.51
C ALA A 127 3.54 -12.84 6.52
N LEU A 128 2.98 -12.89 7.72
CA LEU A 128 3.29 -11.94 8.80
C LEU A 128 4.76 -12.01 9.23
N ALA A 129 5.34 -13.21 9.30
CA ALA A 129 6.77 -13.39 9.57
C ALA A 129 7.66 -12.75 8.47
N GLN A 130 7.22 -12.74 7.19
CA GLN A 130 7.95 -12.03 6.14
C GLN A 130 7.88 -10.51 6.33
N VAL A 131 6.76 -9.95 6.79
CA VAL A 131 6.66 -8.51 7.12
C VAL A 131 7.66 -8.16 8.21
N GLU A 132 7.64 -8.89 9.33
CA GLU A 132 8.57 -8.68 10.44
C GLU A 132 10.03 -8.71 9.97
N ARG A 133 10.39 -9.75 9.23
CA ARG A 133 11.75 -9.91 8.71
C ARG A 133 12.15 -8.74 7.82
N ALA A 134 11.30 -8.36 6.87
CA ALA A 134 11.58 -7.27 5.94
C ALA A 134 11.75 -5.92 6.67
N CYS A 135 10.92 -5.64 7.69
CA CYS A 135 11.06 -4.45 8.52
C CYS A 135 12.40 -4.42 9.27
N ARG A 136 12.79 -5.53 9.91
CA ARG A 136 14.04 -5.64 10.68
C ARG A 136 15.29 -5.57 9.82
N GLU A 137 15.26 -6.14 8.62
CA GLU A 137 16.37 -6.13 7.68
C GLU A 137 16.57 -4.78 6.97
N ASN A 138 15.57 -3.89 7.01
CA ASN A 138 15.60 -2.61 6.26
C ASN A 138 15.24 -1.39 7.12
N PRO A 139 15.83 -1.20 8.31
CA PRO A 139 15.42 -0.16 9.27
C PRO A 139 15.59 1.27 8.74
N GLU A 140 16.51 1.49 7.79
CA GLU A 140 16.73 2.81 7.18
C GLU A 140 15.72 3.15 6.08
N THR A 141 15.02 2.14 5.54
CA THR A 141 14.13 2.29 4.39
C THR A 141 12.67 2.17 4.82
N VAL A 142 12.37 1.25 5.73
CA VAL A 142 11.02 1.02 6.25
C VAL A 142 10.77 1.97 7.42
N VAL A 143 9.77 2.83 7.29
CA VAL A 143 9.46 3.86 8.27
C VAL A 143 8.06 3.73 8.89
N ALA A 144 7.27 2.76 8.43
CA ALA A 144 5.94 2.47 8.98
C ALA A 144 5.59 0.99 8.75
N VAL A 145 4.72 0.46 9.58
CA VAL A 145 3.99 -0.78 9.32
C VAL A 145 2.65 -0.41 8.67
N GLY A 146 2.42 -0.85 7.45
CA GLY A 146 1.20 -0.49 6.71
C GLY A 146 1.31 -0.78 5.20
N GLU A 147 0.22 -0.81 4.53
CA GLU A 147 -1.17 -0.57 4.92
C GLU A 147 -1.80 -1.85 5.49
N THR A 148 -2.31 -1.80 6.70
CA THR A 148 -3.00 -2.89 7.39
C THR A 148 -4.27 -2.36 8.04
N GLY A 149 -5.17 -3.22 8.51
CA GLY A 149 -6.43 -2.80 9.12
C GLY A 149 -7.60 -3.70 8.74
N MET A 150 -8.75 -3.10 8.42
CA MET A 150 -9.99 -3.81 8.14
C MET A 150 -10.69 -3.30 6.88
N ASP A 151 -11.17 -4.23 6.05
CA ASP A 151 -12.00 -3.94 4.86
C ASP A 151 -13.22 -4.88 4.86
N LEU A 152 -14.28 -4.48 5.54
CA LEU A 152 -15.51 -5.26 5.63
C LEU A 152 -16.42 -5.11 4.40
N PHE A 153 -16.03 -4.27 3.44
CA PHE A 153 -16.71 -4.19 2.15
C PHE A 153 -16.24 -5.28 1.18
N ARG A 154 -14.98 -5.75 1.34
CA ARG A 154 -14.32 -6.71 0.44
C ARG A 154 -14.49 -8.17 0.86
N THR A 155 -14.90 -8.44 2.09
CA THR A 155 -15.02 -9.80 2.63
C THR A 155 -16.27 -9.97 3.48
N GLY A 156 -16.63 -11.23 3.74
CA GLY A 156 -17.66 -11.59 4.71
C GLY A 156 -17.09 -11.86 6.11
N PRO A 157 -17.91 -12.45 7.00
CA PRO A 157 -17.53 -12.62 8.41
C PRO A 157 -16.26 -13.43 8.66
N ARG A 158 -16.02 -14.50 7.87
CA ARG A 158 -14.82 -15.34 8.03
C ARG A 158 -13.55 -14.59 7.67
N GLY A 159 -13.56 -13.86 6.55
CA GLY A 159 -12.44 -13.02 6.17
C GLY A 159 -12.22 -11.86 7.15
N GLY A 160 -13.29 -11.32 7.76
CA GLY A 160 -13.17 -10.34 8.83
C GLY A 160 -12.43 -10.86 10.07
N VAL A 161 -12.49 -12.17 10.37
CA VAL A 161 -11.65 -12.78 11.42
C VAL A 161 -10.18 -12.74 11.03
N ALA A 162 -9.83 -13.19 9.83
CA ALA A 162 -8.45 -13.18 9.34
C ALA A 162 -7.85 -11.76 9.30
N GLN A 163 -8.63 -10.76 8.84
CA GLN A 163 -8.21 -9.37 8.86
C GLN A 163 -7.90 -8.87 10.28
N ARG A 164 -8.74 -9.21 11.26
CA ARG A 164 -8.54 -8.82 12.66
C ARG A 164 -7.29 -9.45 13.27
N GLU A 165 -7.02 -10.72 12.97
CA GLU A 165 -5.80 -11.43 13.39
C GLU A 165 -4.56 -10.75 12.81
N SER A 166 -4.55 -10.51 11.50
CA SER A 166 -3.49 -9.80 10.81
C SER A 166 -3.28 -8.40 11.37
N PHE A 167 -4.34 -7.62 11.56
CA PHE A 167 -4.26 -6.27 12.09
C PHE A 167 -3.66 -6.23 13.50
N ARG A 168 -4.07 -7.15 14.39
CA ARG A 168 -3.49 -7.27 15.73
C ARG A 168 -2.00 -7.60 15.71
N ALA A 169 -1.58 -8.50 14.81
CA ALA A 169 -0.18 -8.84 14.64
C ALA A 169 0.65 -7.63 14.16
N HIS A 170 0.14 -6.85 13.21
CA HIS A 170 0.79 -5.63 12.75
C HIS A 170 0.86 -4.53 13.82
N ILE A 171 -0.19 -4.38 14.65
CA ILE A 171 -0.16 -3.48 15.82
C ILE A 171 0.94 -3.88 16.79
N ALA A 172 1.07 -5.18 17.09
CA ALA A 172 2.11 -5.69 17.97
C ALA A 172 3.50 -5.44 17.39
N LEU A 173 3.70 -5.73 16.11
CA LEU A 173 4.96 -5.50 15.40
C LEU A 173 5.34 -4.01 15.37
N ALA A 174 4.38 -3.13 15.04
CA ALA A 174 4.62 -1.69 15.02
C ALA A 174 5.07 -1.16 16.39
N LYS A 175 4.43 -1.62 17.47
CA LYS A 175 4.84 -1.28 18.85
C LYS A 175 6.24 -1.79 19.19
N GLU A 176 6.56 -3.02 18.82
CA GLU A 176 7.86 -3.63 19.09
C GLU A 176 8.99 -2.89 18.37
N LEU A 177 8.75 -2.51 17.11
CA LEU A 177 9.72 -1.81 16.28
C LEU A 177 9.75 -0.28 16.52
N GLY A 178 8.81 0.26 17.29
CA GLY A 178 8.68 1.71 17.47
C GLY A 178 8.28 2.46 16.19
N LEU A 179 7.59 1.79 15.27
CA LEU A 179 7.15 2.35 14.01
C LEU A 179 5.69 2.82 14.06
N PRO A 180 5.32 3.88 13.33
CA PRO A 180 3.93 4.25 13.15
C PRO A 180 3.19 3.19 12.34
N LEU A 181 1.84 3.19 12.46
CA LEU A 181 0.95 2.30 11.75
C LEU A 181 0.14 3.08 10.71
N GLN A 182 0.08 2.58 9.47
CA GLN A 182 -0.85 3.08 8.45
C GLN A 182 -2.08 2.16 8.40
N ILE A 183 -3.26 2.73 8.66
CA ILE A 183 -4.49 1.95 8.86
C ILE A 183 -5.41 2.11 7.66
N HIS A 184 -5.73 0.97 7.03
CA HIS A 184 -6.84 0.81 6.10
C HIS A 184 -8.14 0.65 6.86
N ASP A 185 -9.13 1.49 6.54
CA ASP A 185 -10.46 1.45 7.14
C ASP A 185 -11.53 1.58 6.06
N ARG A 186 -12.15 0.48 5.70
CA ARG A 186 -13.26 0.47 4.74
C ARG A 186 -14.47 -0.25 5.31
N GLN A 187 -15.51 0.51 5.65
CA GLN A 187 -16.74 0.02 6.32
C GLN A 187 -16.43 -0.74 7.64
N ALA A 188 -15.36 -0.37 8.32
CA ALA A 188 -14.85 -1.07 9.49
C ALA A 188 -14.39 -0.11 10.61
N HIS A 189 -14.91 1.10 10.65
CA HIS A 189 -14.45 2.15 11.55
C HIS A 189 -14.46 1.75 13.04
N ARG A 190 -15.48 1.00 13.47
CA ARG A 190 -15.57 0.52 14.85
C ARG A 190 -14.52 -0.57 15.18
N GLU A 191 -14.11 -1.33 14.19
CA GLU A 191 -13.13 -2.40 14.29
C GLU A 191 -11.69 -1.88 14.27
N CYS A 192 -11.50 -0.67 13.73
CA CYS A 192 -10.18 -0.02 13.61
C CYS A 192 -9.83 0.87 14.79
N ILE A 193 -10.82 1.29 15.60
CA ILE A 193 -10.67 2.14 16.80
C ILE A 193 -10.70 1.26 18.04
#